data_9672c56777e59a7c47a0781db30edd83
#
_entry.id   9672c56777e59a7c47a0781db30edd83
#
_cell.length_a   1.000
_cell.length_b   1.000
_cell.length_c   1.000
_cell.angle_alpha   90.00
_cell.angle_beta   90.00
_cell.angle_gamma   90.00
#
_symmetry.space_group_name_H-M   'P 1'
#
loop_
_entity.id
_entity.type
_entity.pdbx_description
1 polymer ?
#
loop_
_entity_poly.entity_id
_entity_poly.type
_entity_poly.pdbx_seq_one_letter_code
_entity_poly.pdbx_strand_id
1 'polypeptide(L)'
;MHITFVLQHFRLFLHMTFSSIKNIFSIVLMLFVSIKIIAQNNYNTSLFTTSSQNAPKREVRAVWLTTIGGLDWPHNYAQSATSIAKQQKELLSILDKLKNAGINMVLFQTRIRGTVIYPSIYEPWDGCTSGFPGKSPGYDPLSFAIQACHDRGMEIQAWVVSIPIGKWNQLGCKNLMKKYPHLVKKIGEEGFLNPEMTETADYLGNLCAEITQNYDIDGIHLDYIRYPETWKINVNKPQARQYISNIVRTVHKKVSALKPWVKLSCSPIGKFNDLSRYYSNGWNAYNRVAQDAQQWLKEGIMDELYPMMYFKGNNYYPFVFDWNENNHGRTIASGLGIYFMDPKEKNWDSNVITRQLQVLRKQNMGYAFFRNKFFLDNTKGIYSFITNNFNQTPALVPAQTWKNKPLPTAPQTITIDNLKGILHWKSAINTNDSPYLLYNVYADVSTPVNTNDAGNLIKMRIKDTKINIPTHKGLYYAVTTIDRYGNESLPIQSHSDTIITIKSQDYWLSCKNFIVELPQEWKNKAQIVAVATLQGNIISTHSVSANKVKIDVIPAGTYQLRLLRPHNKGLLIGYFIIGS
;
A
#
# COMPACT_ATOMS: atom_id res chain seq x y z
N MET A 1 -6.45 -6.12 87.20
CA MET A 1 -5.11 -5.97 86.65
C MET A 1 -4.81 -7.00 85.52
N HIS A 2 -5.56 -8.07 85.38
CA HIS A 2 -5.33 -9.10 84.33
C HIS A 2 -6.00 -8.82 82.96
N ILE A 3 -7.08 -8.04 82.92
CA ILE A 3 -7.83 -7.79 81.68
C ILE A 3 -7.13 -6.71 80.76
N THR A 4 -6.46 -5.77 81.34
CA THR A 4 -5.74 -4.71 80.58
C THR A 4 -4.49 -5.23 79.88
N PHE A 5 -3.84 -6.25 80.41
CA PHE A 5 -2.65 -6.86 79.86
C PHE A 5 -2.96 -7.74 78.64
N VAL A 6 -4.09 -8.47 78.66
CA VAL A 6 -4.54 -9.28 77.55
C VAL A 6 -5.00 -8.44 76.33
N LEU A 7 -5.69 -7.34 76.59
CA LEU A 7 -6.12 -6.43 75.52
C LEU A 7 -4.95 -5.68 74.82
N GLN A 8 -3.87 -5.42 75.59
CA GLN A 8 -2.68 -4.77 75.02
C GLN A 8 -1.88 -5.72 74.12
N HIS A 9 -1.77 -7.01 74.50
CA HIS A 9 -1.11 -8.01 73.66
C HIS A 9 -1.95 -8.41 72.45
N PHE A 10 -3.28 -8.38 72.55
CA PHE A 10 -4.16 -8.64 71.41
C PHE A 10 -4.14 -7.49 70.40
N ARG A 11 -4.00 -6.27 70.84
CA ARG A 11 -3.79 -5.11 69.94
C ARG A 11 -2.42 -5.15 69.25
N LEU A 12 -1.36 -5.54 69.92
CA LEU A 12 -0.04 -5.71 69.34
C LEU A 12 -0.01 -6.85 68.31
N PHE A 13 -0.69 -7.96 68.57
CA PHE A 13 -0.79 -9.09 67.65
C PHE A 13 -1.60 -8.75 66.40
N LEU A 14 -2.71 -8.02 66.56
CA LEU A 14 -3.50 -7.51 65.44
C LEU A 14 -2.71 -6.48 64.58
N HIS A 15 -1.92 -5.61 65.24
CA HIS A 15 -1.08 -4.66 64.48
C HIS A 15 0.06 -5.32 63.74
N MET A 16 0.69 -6.36 64.29
CA MET A 16 1.73 -7.13 63.60
C MET A 16 1.19 -7.92 62.42
N THR A 17 0.03 -8.54 62.53
CA THR A 17 -0.61 -9.28 61.43
C THR A 17 -1.11 -8.33 60.33
N PHE A 18 -1.66 -7.16 60.65
CA PHE A 18 -2.10 -6.18 59.68
C PHE A 18 -0.92 -5.52 58.90
N SER A 19 0.22 -5.29 59.58
CA SER A 19 1.44 -4.79 58.93
C SER A 19 2.03 -5.85 58.01
N SER A 20 2.06 -7.11 58.40
CA SER A 20 2.56 -8.21 57.55
C SER A 20 1.65 -8.45 56.34
N ILE A 21 0.33 -8.36 56.49
CA ILE A 21 -0.63 -8.46 55.38
C ILE A 21 -0.49 -7.29 54.41
N LYS A 22 -0.32 -6.05 54.90
CA LYS A 22 -0.05 -4.89 54.07
C LYS A 22 1.25 -5.04 53.26
N ASN A 23 2.31 -5.52 53.89
CA ASN A 23 3.59 -5.73 53.20
C ASN A 23 3.49 -6.86 52.17
N ILE A 24 2.80 -7.96 52.45
CA ILE A 24 2.55 -9.03 51.47
C ILE A 24 1.69 -8.51 50.33
N PHE A 25 0.64 -7.73 50.61
CA PHE A 25 -0.20 -7.13 49.55
C PHE A 25 0.56 -6.16 48.69
N SER A 26 1.46 -5.34 49.28
CA SER A 26 2.34 -4.43 48.54
C SER A 26 3.35 -5.19 47.66
N ILE A 27 3.93 -6.27 48.16
CA ILE A 27 4.85 -7.13 47.39
C ILE A 27 4.12 -7.82 46.23
N VAL A 28 2.92 -8.37 46.48
CA VAL A 28 2.09 -9.01 45.47
C VAL A 28 1.65 -7.97 44.42
N LEU A 29 1.27 -6.76 44.83
CA LEU A 29 0.90 -5.67 43.91
C LEU A 29 2.10 -5.22 43.06
N MET A 30 3.30 -5.10 43.68
CA MET A 30 4.53 -4.80 42.92
C MET A 30 4.91 -5.93 41.95
N LEU A 31 4.72 -7.19 42.32
CA LEU A 31 4.91 -8.32 41.42
C LEU A 31 3.92 -8.30 40.25
N PHE A 32 2.63 -8.02 40.52
CA PHE A 32 1.63 -7.86 39.45
C PHE A 32 1.91 -6.67 38.51
N VAL A 33 2.38 -5.56 39.06
CA VAL A 33 2.80 -4.40 38.27
C VAL A 33 4.06 -4.72 37.43
N SER A 34 5.03 -5.40 38.04
CA SER A 34 6.23 -5.85 37.33
C SER A 34 5.93 -6.87 36.24
N ILE A 35 5.03 -7.83 36.50
CA ILE A 35 4.56 -8.79 35.47
C ILE A 35 3.79 -8.08 34.37
N LYS A 36 2.95 -7.09 34.68
CA LYS A 36 2.29 -6.27 33.65
C LYS A 36 3.28 -5.46 32.80
N ILE A 37 4.30 -4.86 33.43
CA ILE A 37 5.35 -4.09 32.72
C ILE A 37 6.20 -5.03 31.86
N ILE A 38 6.57 -6.21 32.37
CA ILE A 38 7.32 -7.23 31.60
C ILE A 38 6.46 -7.81 30.48
N ALA A 39 5.18 -8.09 30.71
CA ALA A 39 4.24 -8.54 29.69
C ALA A 39 4.01 -7.44 28.63
N GLN A 40 3.88 -6.18 29.03
CA GLN A 40 3.70 -5.05 28.13
C GLN A 40 4.97 -4.76 27.32
N ASN A 41 6.16 -4.87 27.93
CA ASN A 41 7.45 -4.76 27.22
C ASN A 41 7.71 -5.95 26.29
N ASN A 42 7.38 -7.18 26.70
CA ASN A 42 7.48 -8.36 25.83
C ASN A 42 6.45 -8.33 24.68
N TYR A 43 5.25 -7.80 24.92
CA TYR A 43 4.27 -7.58 23.85
C TYR A 43 4.76 -6.52 22.85
N ASN A 44 5.37 -5.44 23.32
CA ASN A 44 5.92 -4.40 22.43
C ASN A 44 7.17 -4.88 21.69
N THR A 45 8.08 -5.61 22.33
CA THR A 45 9.28 -6.13 21.67
C THR A 45 8.98 -7.27 20.69
N SER A 46 8.03 -8.15 20.96
CA SER A 46 7.67 -9.23 20.04
C SER A 46 6.90 -8.74 18.81
N LEU A 47 6.17 -7.61 18.91
CA LEU A 47 5.50 -6.97 17.79
C LEU A 47 6.46 -6.22 16.85
N PHE A 48 7.61 -5.76 17.37
CA PHE A 48 8.62 -5.02 16.60
C PHE A 48 9.76 -5.90 16.06
N THR A 49 9.92 -7.13 16.54
CA THR A 49 10.95 -8.08 16.09
C THR A 49 10.51 -9.04 14.99
N THR A 50 9.27 -8.99 14.51
CA THR A 50 8.89 -9.71 13.28
C THR A 50 9.45 -8.98 12.08
N SER A 51 10.72 -9.06 12.00
CA SER A 51 11.71 -9.19 10.94
C SER A 51 11.24 -8.91 9.51
N SER A 52 12.05 -8.11 8.85
CA SER A 52 12.19 -7.97 7.40
C SER A 52 12.26 -9.30 6.61
N GLN A 53 12.40 -10.43 7.27
CA GLN A 53 12.48 -11.76 6.64
C GLN A 53 11.16 -12.24 6.02
N ASN A 54 10.00 -11.60 6.31
CA ASN A 54 8.70 -12.04 5.83
C ASN A 54 7.87 -10.95 5.14
N ALA A 55 8.50 -9.92 4.57
CA ALA A 55 7.76 -8.97 3.76
C ALA A 55 7.29 -9.67 2.47
N PRO A 56 5.98 -9.65 2.15
CA PRO A 56 5.45 -10.40 1.03
C PRO A 56 5.99 -9.85 -0.29
N LYS A 57 6.31 -10.75 -1.25
CA LYS A 57 6.66 -10.36 -2.62
C LYS A 57 5.50 -9.64 -3.32
N ARG A 58 4.26 -9.96 -2.94
CA ARG A 58 3.05 -9.39 -3.51
C ARG A 58 2.13 -8.85 -2.42
N GLU A 59 1.82 -7.56 -2.49
CA GLU A 59 0.95 -6.86 -1.54
C GLU A 59 0.45 -5.58 -2.20
N VAL A 60 -0.83 -5.27 -2.11
CA VAL A 60 -1.32 -3.94 -2.49
C VAL A 60 -0.90 -2.93 -1.44
N ARG A 61 -0.16 -1.92 -1.84
CA ARG A 61 0.30 -0.77 -1.05
C ARG A 61 -0.16 0.49 -1.73
N ALA A 62 -1.38 0.90 -1.44
CA ALA A 62 -2.06 1.95 -2.18
C ALA A 62 -2.20 3.25 -1.41
N VAL A 63 -2.47 4.32 -2.14
CA VAL A 63 -2.85 5.62 -1.61
C VAL A 63 -3.93 6.25 -2.49
N TRP A 64 -4.93 6.88 -1.88
CA TRP A 64 -5.84 7.79 -2.59
C TRP A 64 -5.17 9.14 -2.75
N LEU A 65 -5.09 9.60 -4.00
CA LEU A 65 -4.61 10.92 -4.36
C LEU A 65 -5.79 11.74 -4.89
N THR A 66 -6.27 12.68 -4.06
CA THR A 66 -7.44 13.50 -4.34
C THR A 66 -7.07 14.70 -5.20
N THR A 67 -7.91 15.00 -6.19
CA THR A 67 -7.77 16.20 -7.04
C THR A 67 -8.83 17.26 -6.76
N ILE A 68 -9.96 16.88 -6.15
CA ILE A 68 -11.04 17.80 -5.79
C ILE A 68 -10.51 18.99 -4.99
N GLY A 69 -10.73 20.20 -5.49
CA GLY A 69 -10.28 21.42 -4.84
C GLY A 69 -8.77 21.53 -4.60
N GLY A 70 -7.96 20.71 -5.29
CA GLY A 70 -6.52 20.67 -5.08
C GLY A 70 -6.09 20.12 -3.72
N LEU A 71 -6.90 19.27 -3.07
CA LEU A 71 -6.65 18.80 -1.69
C LEU A 71 -5.34 18.04 -1.51
N ASP A 72 -4.92 17.23 -2.49
CA ASP A 72 -3.63 16.56 -2.51
C ASP A 72 -2.78 17.05 -3.69
N TRP A 73 -3.43 17.34 -4.81
CA TRP A 73 -2.87 17.85 -6.06
C TRP A 73 -4.01 18.28 -7.00
N PRO A 74 -3.82 19.36 -7.82
CA PRO A 74 -2.68 20.29 -7.81
C PRO A 74 -2.90 21.48 -6.86
N HIS A 75 -1.80 22.03 -6.33
CA HIS A 75 -1.84 23.24 -5.51
C HIS A 75 -1.67 24.54 -6.34
N ASN A 76 -1.44 24.41 -7.64
CA ASN A 76 -1.30 25.53 -8.55
C ASN A 76 -2.15 25.30 -9.80
N TYR A 77 -2.75 26.36 -10.34
CA TYR A 77 -3.51 26.27 -11.58
C TYR A 77 -2.59 26.33 -12.82
N ALA A 78 -2.86 25.46 -13.79
CA ALA A 78 -2.17 25.44 -15.08
C ALA A 78 -2.80 26.47 -16.04
N GLN A 79 -2.16 27.62 -16.22
CA GLN A 79 -2.64 28.75 -17.02
C GLN A 79 -1.58 29.28 -17.99
N SER A 80 -0.36 28.78 -17.92
CA SER A 80 0.78 29.11 -18.78
C SER A 80 1.71 27.90 -18.86
N ALA A 81 2.65 27.88 -19.82
CA ALA A 81 3.65 26.84 -19.92
C ALA A 81 4.45 26.64 -18.61
N THR A 82 4.80 27.74 -17.93
CA THR A 82 5.52 27.70 -16.64
C THR A 82 4.67 27.09 -15.53
N SER A 83 3.38 27.44 -15.41
CA SER A 83 2.50 26.88 -14.38
C SER A 83 2.12 25.43 -14.68
N ILE A 84 2.03 25.02 -15.93
CA ILE A 84 1.90 23.60 -16.34
C ILE A 84 3.12 22.82 -15.85
N ALA A 85 4.33 23.27 -16.17
CA ALA A 85 5.57 22.60 -15.74
C ALA A 85 5.68 22.51 -14.21
N LYS A 86 5.24 23.55 -13.49
CA LYS A 86 5.20 23.56 -12.02
C LYS A 86 4.22 22.51 -11.47
N GLN A 87 3.04 22.41 -12.05
CA GLN A 87 2.01 21.44 -11.66
C GLN A 87 2.47 20.00 -11.92
N GLN A 88 3.11 19.76 -13.09
CA GLN A 88 3.70 18.47 -13.43
C GLN A 88 4.85 18.09 -12.48
N LYS A 89 5.77 19.02 -12.18
CA LYS A 89 6.88 18.80 -11.24
C LYS A 89 6.39 18.47 -9.84
N GLU A 90 5.31 19.09 -9.40
CA GLU A 90 4.67 18.78 -8.11
C GLU A 90 4.20 17.33 -8.07
N LEU A 91 3.47 16.85 -9.10
CA LEU A 91 3.03 15.46 -9.16
C LEU A 91 4.20 14.48 -9.17
N LEU A 92 5.25 14.74 -9.95
CA LEU A 92 6.46 13.92 -9.96
C LEU A 92 7.09 13.80 -8.57
N SER A 93 7.19 14.92 -7.83
CA SER A 93 7.72 14.92 -6.46
C SER A 93 6.86 14.10 -5.50
N ILE A 94 5.53 14.16 -5.63
CA ILE A 94 4.61 13.32 -4.85
C ILE A 94 4.87 11.84 -5.16
N LEU A 95 4.90 11.46 -6.44
CA LEU A 95 5.09 10.08 -6.87
C LEU A 95 6.47 9.52 -6.49
N ASP A 96 7.53 10.33 -6.52
CA ASP A 96 8.86 9.95 -6.05
C ASP A 96 8.85 9.60 -4.55
N LYS A 97 8.22 10.42 -3.73
CA LYS A 97 8.06 10.14 -2.29
C LYS A 97 7.24 8.87 -2.05
N LEU A 98 6.15 8.67 -2.79
CA LEU A 98 5.34 7.45 -2.70
C LEU A 98 6.17 6.21 -3.07
N LYS A 99 6.90 6.27 -4.18
CA LYS A 99 7.82 5.20 -4.60
C LYS A 99 8.87 4.88 -3.53
N ASN A 100 9.49 5.91 -2.94
CA ASN A 100 10.48 5.75 -1.88
C ASN A 100 9.89 5.08 -0.63
N ALA A 101 8.62 5.30 -0.34
CA ALA A 101 7.89 4.64 0.74
C ALA A 101 7.41 3.23 0.39
N GLY A 102 7.75 2.71 -0.80
CA GLY A 102 7.35 1.38 -1.25
C GLY A 102 5.87 1.26 -1.62
N ILE A 103 5.17 2.37 -1.88
CA ILE A 103 3.82 2.39 -2.46
C ILE A 103 3.93 1.89 -3.90
N ASN A 104 3.01 1.02 -4.30
CA ASN A 104 2.99 0.41 -5.63
C ASN A 104 1.69 0.64 -6.40
N MET A 105 0.71 1.34 -5.81
CA MET A 105 -0.55 1.68 -6.46
C MET A 105 -1.05 3.07 -6.07
N VAL A 106 -1.53 3.83 -7.06
CA VAL A 106 -2.17 5.13 -6.86
C VAL A 106 -3.63 5.06 -7.33
N LEU A 107 -4.56 5.37 -6.42
CA LEU A 107 -5.96 5.59 -6.75
C LEU A 107 -6.11 7.08 -7.05
N PHE A 108 -6.04 7.44 -8.34
CA PHE A 108 -5.93 8.82 -8.80
C PHE A 108 -7.30 9.39 -9.15
N GLN A 109 -7.76 10.42 -8.43
CA GLN A 109 -9.09 10.98 -8.62
C GLN A 109 -9.21 11.66 -9.99
N THR A 110 -9.92 11.00 -10.89
CA THR A 110 -10.03 11.33 -12.32
C THR A 110 -11.38 11.95 -12.67
N ARG A 111 -12.48 11.39 -12.14
CA ARG A 111 -13.81 11.98 -12.15
C ARG A 111 -14.17 12.44 -10.75
N ILE A 112 -14.51 13.72 -10.62
CA ILE A 112 -14.72 14.35 -9.33
C ILE A 112 -16.21 14.32 -8.95
N ARG A 113 -17.03 15.17 -9.55
CA ARG A 113 -18.49 15.24 -9.31
C ARG A 113 -19.20 15.77 -10.55
N GLY A 114 -19.40 14.91 -11.57
CA GLY A 114 -19.92 15.33 -12.87
C GLY A 114 -18.96 16.21 -13.67
N THR A 115 -17.69 16.20 -13.30
CA THR A 115 -16.55 16.88 -13.93
C THR A 115 -15.33 15.98 -13.91
N VAL A 116 -14.42 16.15 -14.86
CA VAL A 116 -13.25 15.31 -15.07
C VAL A 116 -11.97 16.11 -15.22
N ILE A 117 -10.80 15.46 -15.08
CA ILE A 117 -9.48 16.06 -15.28
C ILE A 117 -8.76 15.52 -16.54
N TYR A 118 -9.52 15.08 -17.52
CA TYR A 118 -9.03 14.60 -18.82
C TYR A 118 -9.99 15.07 -19.93
N PRO A 119 -9.60 15.06 -21.23
CA PRO A 119 -10.51 15.33 -22.33
C PRO A 119 -11.63 14.29 -22.39
N SER A 120 -12.89 14.69 -22.19
CA SER A 120 -14.06 13.82 -22.21
C SER A 120 -15.17 14.39 -23.08
N ILE A 121 -15.89 13.49 -23.77
CA ILE A 121 -17.10 13.86 -24.53
C ILE A 121 -18.34 13.88 -23.62
N TYR A 122 -18.27 13.28 -22.43
CA TYR A 122 -19.38 13.16 -21.50
C TYR A 122 -19.48 14.32 -20.53
N GLU A 123 -18.37 14.68 -19.89
CA GLU A 123 -18.35 15.63 -18.79
C GLU A 123 -17.34 16.75 -19.01
N PRO A 124 -17.61 17.98 -18.51
CA PRO A 124 -16.70 19.11 -18.65
C PRO A 124 -15.48 18.97 -17.74
N TRP A 125 -14.43 19.72 -18.07
CA TRP A 125 -13.25 19.87 -17.25
C TRP A 125 -13.59 20.37 -15.84
N ASP A 126 -12.96 19.80 -14.84
CA ASP A 126 -12.98 20.34 -13.48
C ASP A 126 -12.07 21.57 -13.38
N GLY A 127 -12.49 22.55 -12.60
CA GLY A 127 -11.70 23.77 -12.38
C GLY A 127 -10.47 23.59 -11.52
N CYS A 128 -10.27 22.44 -10.86
CA CYS A 128 -9.14 22.21 -9.94
C CYS A 128 -7.79 22.27 -10.65
N THR A 129 -7.73 21.95 -11.94
CA THR A 129 -6.47 21.95 -12.72
C THR A 129 -6.17 23.29 -13.39
N SER A 130 -7.18 23.97 -13.94
CA SER A 130 -6.99 25.23 -14.66
C SER A 130 -7.33 26.50 -13.87
N GLY A 131 -8.05 26.35 -12.75
CA GLY A 131 -8.67 27.47 -12.03
C GLY A 131 -10.04 27.90 -12.57
N PHE A 132 -10.45 27.35 -13.74
CA PHE A 132 -11.68 27.72 -14.43
C PHE A 132 -12.51 26.47 -14.74
N PRO A 133 -13.69 26.29 -14.13
CA PRO A 133 -14.58 25.18 -14.47
C PRO A 133 -14.94 25.17 -15.96
N GLY A 134 -14.81 24.00 -16.59
CA GLY A 134 -15.05 23.81 -18.03
C GLY A 134 -13.87 24.10 -18.94
N LYS A 135 -12.76 24.65 -18.42
CA LYS A 135 -11.58 25.00 -19.21
C LYS A 135 -10.46 23.99 -19.05
N SER A 136 -9.92 23.52 -20.16
CA SER A 136 -8.72 22.66 -20.18
C SER A 136 -7.52 23.35 -19.52
N PRO A 137 -6.67 22.62 -18.79
CA PRO A 137 -5.41 23.12 -18.26
C PRO A 137 -4.29 23.26 -19.33
N GLY A 138 -4.57 22.95 -20.61
CA GLY A 138 -3.58 23.00 -21.68
C GLY A 138 -2.71 21.75 -21.83
N TYR A 139 -2.99 20.70 -21.05
CA TYR A 139 -2.39 19.36 -21.17
C TYR A 139 -3.38 18.32 -20.64
N ASP A 140 -3.02 17.03 -20.72
CA ASP A 140 -3.82 15.93 -20.18
C ASP A 140 -3.23 15.43 -18.85
N PRO A 141 -3.81 15.83 -17.70
CA PRO A 141 -3.33 15.40 -16.38
C PRO A 141 -3.39 13.89 -16.14
N LEU A 142 -4.39 13.19 -16.69
CA LEU A 142 -4.52 11.74 -16.51
C LEU A 142 -3.43 11.01 -17.29
N SER A 143 -3.22 11.36 -18.56
CA SER A 143 -2.15 10.80 -19.38
C SER A 143 -0.77 11.01 -18.74
N PHE A 144 -0.51 12.21 -18.24
CA PHE A 144 0.73 12.54 -17.55
C PHE A 144 0.91 11.70 -16.27
N ALA A 145 -0.13 11.55 -15.44
CA ALA A 145 -0.08 10.78 -14.21
C ALA A 145 0.19 9.29 -14.47
N ILE A 146 -0.43 8.72 -15.52
CA ILE A 146 -0.23 7.32 -15.92
C ILE A 146 1.24 7.08 -16.28
N GLN A 147 1.78 7.90 -17.19
CA GLN A 147 3.19 7.76 -17.59
C GLN A 147 4.12 7.90 -16.39
N ALA A 148 3.90 8.90 -15.54
CA ALA A 148 4.71 9.14 -14.36
C ALA A 148 4.65 8.00 -13.32
N CYS A 149 3.49 7.32 -13.15
CA CYS A 149 3.37 6.13 -12.31
C CYS A 149 4.10 4.93 -12.93
N HIS A 150 3.89 4.68 -14.22
CA HIS A 150 4.51 3.55 -14.93
C HIS A 150 6.03 3.65 -14.96
N ASP A 151 6.60 4.85 -15.17
CA ASP A 151 8.06 5.08 -15.11
C ASP A 151 8.67 4.72 -13.74
N ARG A 152 7.83 4.70 -12.69
CA ARG A 152 8.20 4.31 -11.33
C ARG A 152 7.88 2.85 -10.99
N GLY A 153 7.32 2.11 -11.95
CA GLY A 153 6.86 0.73 -11.76
C GLY A 153 5.63 0.64 -10.84
N MET A 154 4.89 1.73 -10.66
CA MET A 154 3.62 1.76 -9.91
C MET A 154 2.43 1.56 -10.83
N GLU A 155 1.39 0.91 -10.32
CA GLU A 155 0.08 0.88 -10.97
C GLU A 155 -0.73 2.13 -10.65
N ILE A 156 -1.63 2.50 -11.56
CA ILE A 156 -2.56 3.61 -11.40
C ILE A 156 -3.98 3.19 -11.78
N GLN A 157 -4.93 3.45 -10.88
CA GLN A 157 -6.35 3.27 -11.18
C GLN A 157 -7.03 4.63 -11.29
N ALA A 158 -7.85 4.80 -12.33
CA ALA A 158 -8.66 5.99 -12.50
C ALA A 158 -9.82 5.96 -11.47
N TRP A 159 -9.74 6.84 -10.48
CA TRP A 159 -10.76 6.93 -9.43
C TRP A 159 -11.94 7.77 -9.92
N VAL A 160 -13.10 7.12 -10.01
CA VAL A 160 -14.36 7.64 -10.51
C VAL A 160 -15.36 7.77 -9.35
N VAL A 161 -15.65 8.99 -8.92
CA VAL A 161 -16.77 9.25 -7.99
C VAL A 161 -18.07 9.05 -8.76
N SER A 162 -18.83 7.98 -8.49
CA SER A 162 -19.85 7.46 -9.40
C SER A 162 -21.19 8.20 -9.34
N ILE A 163 -21.89 8.13 -8.23
CA ILE A 163 -23.27 8.64 -8.10
C ILE A 163 -23.34 10.16 -7.85
N PRO A 164 -22.50 10.80 -7.00
CA PRO A 164 -22.54 12.24 -6.80
C PRO A 164 -22.11 13.02 -8.04
N ILE A 165 -22.83 14.10 -8.36
CA ILE A 165 -22.52 15.01 -9.48
C ILE A 165 -22.32 16.46 -9.04
N GLY A 166 -22.20 16.71 -7.74
CA GLY A 166 -21.87 17.98 -7.13
C GLY A 166 -23.06 18.84 -6.73
N LYS A 167 -22.77 20.08 -6.33
CA LYS A 167 -23.84 21.01 -5.95
C LYS A 167 -24.72 21.34 -7.14
N TRP A 168 -26.02 21.51 -6.85
CA TRP A 168 -27.06 21.69 -7.86
C TRP A 168 -26.75 22.77 -8.90
N ASN A 169 -26.18 23.87 -8.45
CA ASN A 169 -25.86 25.01 -9.29
C ASN A 169 -24.46 24.98 -9.93
N GLN A 170 -23.67 23.94 -9.69
CA GLN A 170 -22.32 23.80 -10.28
C GLN A 170 -22.35 23.22 -11.69
N LEU A 171 -21.25 23.39 -12.41
CA LEU A 171 -21.09 23.07 -13.82
C LEU A 171 -21.43 21.59 -14.13
N GLY A 172 -20.91 20.64 -13.36
CA GLY A 172 -21.16 19.21 -13.58
C GLY A 172 -22.64 18.87 -13.56
N CYS A 173 -23.35 19.33 -12.51
CA CYS A 173 -24.78 19.11 -12.37
C CYS A 173 -25.58 19.80 -13.50
N LYS A 174 -25.28 21.07 -13.82
CA LYS A 174 -25.93 21.81 -14.91
C LYS A 174 -25.72 21.13 -16.26
N ASN A 175 -24.52 20.63 -16.55
CA ASN A 175 -24.23 19.91 -17.79
C ASN A 175 -25.07 18.63 -17.91
N LEU A 176 -25.15 17.85 -16.85
CA LEU A 176 -25.93 16.61 -16.83
C LEU A 176 -27.44 16.88 -16.90
N MET A 177 -27.95 17.87 -16.19
CA MET A 177 -29.36 18.29 -16.30
C MET A 177 -29.74 18.72 -17.71
N LYS A 178 -28.81 19.38 -18.44
CA LYS A 178 -29.05 19.79 -19.83
C LYS A 178 -29.07 18.59 -20.78
N LYS A 179 -28.13 17.64 -20.61
CA LYS A 179 -27.95 16.49 -21.53
C LYS A 179 -28.87 15.32 -21.21
N TYR A 180 -29.05 15.03 -19.92
CA TYR A 180 -29.72 13.83 -19.39
C TYR A 180 -30.59 14.17 -18.16
N PRO A 181 -31.61 15.04 -18.28
CA PRO A 181 -32.40 15.54 -17.14
C PRO A 181 -33.06 14.43 -16.32
N HIS A 182 -33.48 13.34 -16.98
CA HIS A 182 -34.13 12.19 -16.32
C HIS A 182 -33.17 11.35 -15.47
N LEU A 183 -31.86 11.44 -15.69
CA LEU A 183 -30.85 10.75 -14.89
C LEU A 183 -30.49 11.50 -13.61
N VAL A 184 -30.89 12.76 -13.48
CA VAL A 184 -30.43 13.64 -12.38
C VAL A 184 -31.52 13.77 -11.31
N LYS A 185 -31.14 13.53 -10.07
CA LYS A 185 -32.01 13.73 -8.90
C LYS A 185 -31.38 14.75 -7.95
N LYS A 186 -32.19 15.72 -7.54
CA LYS A 186 -31.81 16.70 -6.52
C LYS A 186 -32.12 16.17 -5.13
N ILE A 187 -31.16 16.26 -4.20
CA ILE A 187 -31.36 15.97 -2.78
C ILE A 187 -30.68 17.07 -1.98
N GLY A 188 -31.46 17.86 -1.24
CA GLY A 188 -30.92 19.07 -0.62
C GLY A 188 -30.36 20.02 -1.68
N GLU A 189 -29.12 20.46 -1.47
CA GLU A 189 -28.40 21.34 -2.39
C GLU A 189 -27.46 20.58 -3.36
N GLU A 190 -27.55 19.25 -3.40
CA GLU A 190 -26.68 18.41 -4.24
C GLU A 190 -27.46 17.65 -5.31
N GLY A 191 -26.78 17.40 -6.43
CA GLY A 191 -27.26 16.54 -7.51
C GLY A 191 -26.60 15.17 -7.49
N PHE A 192 -27.37 14.17 -7.89
CA PHE A 192 -26.94 12.78 -7.95
C PHE A 192 -27.44 12.14 -9.25
N LEU A 193 -26.67 11.21 -9.80
CA LEU A 193 -27.20 10.28 -10.78
C LEU A 193 -28.22 9.36 -10.10
N ASN A 194 -29.35 9.14 -10.74
CA ASN A 194 -30.40 8.29 -10.20
C ASN A 194 -30.13 6.81 -10.53
N PRO A 195 -29.72 5.97 -9.57
CA PRO A 195 -29.42 4.56 -9.83
C PRO A 195 -30.66 3.73 -10.21
N GLU A 196 -31.87 4.24 -9.95
CA GLU A 196 -33.14 3.58 -10.29
C GLU A 196 -33.47 3.70 -11.79
N MET A 197 -32.78 4.56 -12.53
CA MET A 197 -32.84 4.67 -13.98
C MET A 197 -31.85 3.72 -14.64
N THR A 198 -32.31 2.86 -15.55
CA THR A 198 -31.47 1.87 -16.23
C THR A 198 -30.34 2.53 -17.02
N GLU A 199 -30.64 3.68 -17.64
CA GLU A 199 -29.68 4.46 -18.44
C GLU A 199 -28.53 5.04 -17.62
N THR A 200 -28.65 5.13 -16.29
CA THR A 200 -27.55 5.50 -15.39
C THR A 200 -26.40 4.49 -15.48
N ALA A 201 -26.74 3.20 -15.62
CA ALA A 201 -25.75 2.15 -15.81
C ALA A 201 -25.00 2.31 -17.14
N ASP A 202 -25.72 2.63 -18.22
CA ASP A 202 -25.12 2.89 -19.53
C ASP A 202 -24.26 4.15 -19.53
N TYR A 203 -24.72 5.22 -18.89
CA TYR A 203 -23.96 6.47 -18.77
C TYR A 203 -22.63 6.26 -18.07
N LEU A 204 -22.63 5.67 -16.87
CA LEU A 204 -21.39 5.39 -16.13
C LEU A 204 -20.54 4.35 -16.83
N GLY A 205 -21.14 3.34 -17.44
CA GLY A 205 -20.45 2.34 -18.25
C GLY A 205 -19.73 2.97 -19.44
N ASN A 206 -20.34 3.89 -20.16
CA ASN A 206 -19.74 4.59 -21.30
C ASN A 206 -18.59 5.51 -20.86
N LEU A 207 -18.75 6.23 -19.75
CA LEU A 207 -17.70 7.07 -19.19
C LEU A 207 -16.48 6.24 -18.78
N CYS A 208 -16.66 5.10 -18.11
CA CYS A 208 -15.59 4.19 -17.76
C CYS A 208 -14.95 3.54 -19.00
N ALA A 209 -15.75 3.25 -20.03
CA ALA A 209 -15.26 2.75 -21.32
C ALA A 209 -14.40 3.80 -22.05
N GLU A 210 -14.81 5.07 -22.03
CA GLU A 210 -14.01 6.18 -22.59
C GLU A 210 -12.61 6.23 -21.96
N ILE A 211 -12.53 6.19 -20.61
CA ILE A 211 -11.25 6.16 -19.90
C ILE A 211 -10.46 4.91 -20.30
N THR A 212 -11.09 3.75 -20.28
CA THR A 212 -10.43 2.48 -20.60
C THR A 212 -9.89 2.46 -22.03
N GLN A 213 -10.65 2.95 -22.99
CA GLN A 213 -10.25 2.96 -24.39
C GLN A 213 -9.05 3.89 -24.63
N ASN A 214 -9.09 5.10 -24.06
CA ASN A 214 -8.16 6.17 -24.37
C ASN A 214 -6.87 6.13 -23.55
N TYR A 215 -6.85 5.44 -22.42
CA TYR A 215 -5.73 5.48 -21.46
C TYR A 215 -5.19 4.09 -21.11
N ASP A 216 -3.89 4.02 -20.88
CA ASP A 216 -3.18 2.80 -20.42
C ASP A 216 -3.23 2.67 -18.88
N ILE A 217 -4.44 2.73 -18.33
CA ILE A 217 -4.68 2.54 -16.89
C ILE A 217 -4.53 1.08 -16.47
N ASP A 218 -4.24 0.84 -15.19
CA ASP A 218 -4.21 -0.50 -14.60
C ASP A 218 -5.57 -0.91 -14.01
N GLY A 219 -6.46 0.07 -13.76
CA GLY A 219 -7.82 -0.20 -13.27
C GLY A 219 -8.74 1.02 -13.29
N ILE A 220 -10.04 0.74 -13.13
CA ILE A 220 -11.09 1.71 -12.80
C ILE A 220 -11.47 1.49 -11.34
N HIS A 221 -11.44 2.55 -10.54
CA HIS A 221 -11.81 2.54 -9.12
C HIS A 221 -13.12 3.29 -8.90
N LEU A 222 -14.21 2.56 -8.63
CA LEU A 222 -15.55 3.14 -8.40
C LEU A 222 -15.71 3.57 -6.95
N ASP A 223 -15.75 4.85 -6.70
CA ASP A 223 -16.13 5.40 -5.41
C ASP A 223 -17.58 5.88 -5.41
N TYR A 224 -18.22 5.90 -4.26
CA TYR A 224 -19.65 6.24 -4.14
C TYR A 224 -20.57 5.44 -5.10
N ILE A 225 -20.21 4.20 -5.40
CA ILE A 225 -21.06 3.26 -6.14
C ILE A 225 -22.10 2.66 -5.19
N ARG A 226 -23.01 3.51 -4.73
CA ARG A 226 -23.99 3.25 -3.68
C ARG A 226 -25.00 4.40 -3.59
N TYR A 227 -26.09 4.18 -2.88
CA TYR A 227 -26.94 5.30 -2.49
C TYR A 227 -26.20 6.21 -1.51
N PRO A 228 -26.23 7.54 -1.73
CA PRO A 228 -25.67 8.49 -0.77
C PRO A 228 -26.41 8.45 0.59
N GLU A 229 -25.73 8.89 1.64
CA GLU A 229 -26.24 8.89 3.00
C GLU A 229 -27.53 9.71 3.17
N THR A 230 -27.68 10.77 2.37
CA THR A 230 -28.83 11.68 2.38
C THR A 230 -30.01 11.19 1.56
N TRP A 231 -29.84 10.08 0.82
CA TRP A 231 -30.88 9.55 -0.05
C TRP A 231 -31.81 8.62 0.71
N LYS A 232 -33.09 9.02 0.87
CA LYS A 232 -34.13 8.13 1.38
C LYS A 232 -34.47 7.09 0.30
N ILE A 233 -34.07 5.85 0.51
CA ILE A 233 -34.37 4.73 -0.39
C ILE A 233 -35.87 4.36 -0.19
N ASN A 234 -36.69 4.55 -1.23
CA ASN A 234 -38.10 4.29 -1.16
C ASN A 234 -38.49 2.91 -1.72
N VAL A 235 -37.57 2.22 -2.40
CA VAL A 235 -37.75 0.85 -2.88
C VAL A 235 -37.31 -0.16 -1.82
N ASN A 236 -37.73 -1.43 -1.95
CA ASN A 236 -37.21 -2.46 -1.03
C ASN A 236 -35.70 -2.68 -1.19
N LYS A 237 -35.07 -3.15 -0.13
CA LYS A 237 -33.60 -3.31 -0.10
C LYS A 237 -33.04 -4.23 -1.19
N PRO A 238 -33.63 -5.40 -1.52
CA PRO A 238 -33.18 -6.20 -2.64
C PRO A 238 -33.19 -5.45 -3.97
N GLN A 239 -34.25 -4.71 -4.25
CA GLN A 239 -34.39 -3.92 -5.47
C GLN A 239 -33.33 -2.79 -5.53
N ALA A 240 -33.10 -2.10 -4.42
CA ALA A 240 -32.08 -1.07 -4.34
C ALA A 240 -30.67 -1.66 -4.65
N ARG A 241 -30.34 -2.83 -4.08
CA ARG A 241 -29.06 -3.53 -4.40
C ARG A 241 -28.97 -3.94 -5.86
N GLN A 242 -30.11 -4.37 -6.45
CA GLN A 242 -30.15 -4.72 -7.86
C GLN A 242 -29.83 -3.54 -8.77
N TYR A 243 -30.32 -2.34 -8.48
CA TYR A 243 -30.02 -1.13 -9.25
C TYR A 243 -28.52 -0.80 -9.21
N ILE A 244 -27.93 -0.80 -8.03
CA ILE A 244 -26.47 -0.54 -7.91
C ILE A 244 -25.66 -1.64 -8.58
N SER A 245 -26.02 -2.91 -8.39
CA SER A 245 -25.32 -4.04 -9.02
C SER A 245 -25.42 -4.02 -10.54
N ASN A 246 -26.51 -3.54 -11.11
CA ASN A 246 -26.65 -3.36 -12.57
C ASN A 246 -25.66 -2.35 -13.12
N ILE A 247 -25.40 -1.26 -12.40
CA ILE A 247 -24.36 -0.30 -12.79
C ILE A 247 -23.00 -0.99 -12.81
N VAL A 248 -22.65 -1.73 -11.75
CA VAL A 248 -21.38 -2.46 -11.66
C VAL A 248 -21.22 -3.47 -12.79
N ARG A 249 -22.27 -4.29 -13.07
CA ARG A 249 -22.24 -5.25 -14.18
C ARG A 249 -22.04 -4.59 -15.54
N THR A 250 -22.72 -3.46 -15.76
CA THR A 250 -22.59 -2.71 -17.03
C THR A 250 -21.21 -2.12 -17.20
N VAL A 251 -20.63 -1.52 -16.14
CA VAL A 251 -19.26 -1.01 -16.15
C VAL A 251 -18.28 -2.16 -16.41
N HIS A 252 -18.38 -3.26 -15.66
CA HIS A 252 -17.52 -4.43 -15.84
C HIS A 252 -17.58 -4.95 -17.28
N LYS A 253 -18.78 -5.14 -17.82
CA LYS A 253 -18.98 -5.64 -19.20
C LYS A 253 -18.27 -4.75 -20.23
N LYS A 254 -18.44 -3.42 -20.13
CA LYS A 254 -17.88 -2.47 -21.11
C LYS A 254 -16.35 -2.34 -20.96
N VAL A 255 -15.83 -2.28 -19.73
CA VAL A 255 -14.40 -2.18 -19.46
C VAL A 255 -13.67 -3.47 -19.89
N SER A 256 -14.16 -4.64 -19.46
CA SER A 256 -13.52 -5.93 -19.76
C SER A 256 -13.56 -6.30 -21.24
N ALA A 257 -14.56 -5.84 -21.98
CA ALA A 257 -14.63 -6.03 -23.44
C ALA A 257 -13.56 -5.23 -24.18
N LEU A 258 -13.13 -4.09 -23.66
CA LEU A 258 -12.09 -3.25 -24.27
C LEU A 258 -10.68 -3.71 -23.87
N LYS A 259 -10.46 -3.90 -22.56
CA LYS A 259 -9.16 -4.26 -21.99
C LYS A 259 -9.36 -5.22 -20.82
N PRO A 260 -9.35 -6.55 -21.07
CA PRO A 260 -9.68 -7.56 -20.05
C PRO A 260 -8.68 -7.61 -18.88
N TRP A 261 -7.49 -7.02 -19.02
CA TRP A 261 -6.50 -6.88 -17.96
C TRP A 261 -6.74 -5.67 -17.04
N VAL A 262 -7.57 -4.69 -17.44
CA VAL A 262 -7.92 -3.54 -16.61
C VAL A 262 -8.83 -4.01 -15.47
N LYS A 263 -8.39 -3.79 -14.24
CA LYS A 263 -9.11 -4.19 -13.04
C LYS A 263 -10.31 -3.29 -12.79
N LEU A 264 -11.40 -3.87 -12.31
CA LEU A 264 -12.48 -3.08 -11.73
C LEU A 264 -12.41 -3.19 -10.21
N SER A 265 -12.34 -2.07 -9.53
CA SER A 265 -12.30 -1.99 -8.08
C SER A 265 -13.32 -0.98 -7.53
N CYS A 266 -13.61 -1.05 -6.23
CA CYS A 266 -14.40 -0.01 -5.57
C CYS A 266 -14.01 0.19 -4.10
N SER A 267 -14.46 1.32 -3.52
CA SER A 267 -14.34 1.68 -2.11
C SER A 267 -15.69 1.51 -1.38
N PRO A 268 -16.03 0.28 -0.92
CA PRO A 268 -17.27 0.10 -0.15
C PRO A 268 -17.16 0.69 1.25
N ILE A 269 -18.32 0.88 1.91
CA ILE A 269 -18.40 1.19 3.33
C ILE A 269 -17.63 0.12 4.10
N GLY A 270 -16.83 0.52 5.08
CA GLY A 270 -15.86 -0.35 5.75
C GLY A 270 -16.43 -1.55 6.50
N LYS A 271 -17.72 -1.55 6.84
CA LYS A 271 -18.46 -2.72 7.32
C LYS A 271 -19.36 -3.20 6.19
N PHE A 272 -19.27 -4.48 5.81
CA PHE A 272 -20.17 -5.01 4.81
C PHE A 272 -21.60 -5.10 5.34
N ASN A 273 -21.78 -5.82 6.44
CA ASN A 273 -23.06 -6.00 7.14
C ASN A 273 -22.82 -6.13 8.65
N ASP A 274 -23.89 -6.24 9.42
CA ASP A 274 -23.80 -6.63 10.83
C ASP A 274 -23.40 -8.11 10.92
N LEU A 275 -22.55 -8.44 11.89
CA LEU A 275 -21.97 -9.78 12.04
C LEU A 275 -22.77 -10.57 13.07
N SER A 276 -23.17 -11.81 12.74
CA SER A 276 -23.89 -12.71 13.67
C SER A 276 -23.03 -13.17 14.86
N ARG A 277 -21.71 -13.29 14.64
CA ARG A 277 -20.73 -13.73 15.65
C ARG A 277 -20.17 -12.59 16.51
N TYR A 278 -20.54 -11.36 16.22
CA TYR A 278 -20.07 -10.19 16.94
C TYR A 278 -21.17 -9.12 16.96
N TYR A 279 -21.55 -8.64 18.15
CA TYR A 279 -22.54 -7.58 18.25
C TYR A 279 -22.06 -6.32 17.54
N SER A 280 -22.70 -5.99 16.46
CA SER A 280 -22.48 -4.73 15.74
C SER A 280 -23.81 -4.26 15.15
N ASN A 281 -24.07 -2.99 15.30
CA ASN A 281 -25.16 -2.33 14.62
C ASN A 281 -24.63 -1.02 14.00
N GLY A 282 -25.36 -0.49 13.04
CA GLY A 282 -25.06 0.83 12.52
C GLY A 282 -24.80 0.88 11.03
N TRP A 283 -23.88 1.74 10.64
CA TRP A 283 -23.61 2.06 9.25
C TRP A 283 -22.86 0.93 8.54
N ASN A 284 -23.50 0.33 7.53
CA ASN A 284 -22.92 -0.75 6.74
C ASN A 284 -23.28 -0.64 5.25
N ALA A 285 -22.53 -1.33 4.39
CA ALA A 285 -22.66 -1.29 2.95
C ALA A 285 -23.99 -1.91 2.47
N TYR A 286 -24.29 -3.11 2.94
CA TYR A 286 -25.35 -3.96 2.45
C TYR A 286 -26.76 -3.41 2.74
N ASN A 287 -27.02 -3.03 4.01
CA ASN A 287 -28.35 -2.65 4.46
C ASN A 287 -28.65 -1.15 4.42
N ARG A 288 -27.61 -0.30 4.47
CA ARG A 288 -27.79 1.15 4.59
C ARG A 288 -27.68 1.89 3.26
N VAL A 289 -26.82 1.41 2.38
CA VAL A 289 -26.53 2.11 1.11
C VAL A 289 -26.64 1.20 -0.13
N ALA A 290 -27.20 0.00 0.06
CA ALA A 290 -27.48 -0.97 -1.01
C ALA A 290 -26.24 -1.40 -1.82
N GLN A 291 -25.07 -1.51 -1.15
CA GLN A 291 -23.78 -1.82 -1.75
C GLN A 291 -23.41 -3.29 -1.47
N ASP A 292 -23.70 -4.18 -2.41
CA ASP A 292 -23.53 -5.64 -2.27
C ASP A 292 -22.14 -6.11 -2.75
N ALA A 293 -21.08 -5.51 -2.17
CA ALA A 293 -19.73 -5.65 -2.67
C ALA A 293 -19.17 -7.08 -2.57
N GLN A 294 -19.55 -7.87 -1.56
CA GLN A 294 -19.14 -9.28 -1.46
C GLN A 294 -19.78 -10.13 -2.58
N GLN A 295 -21.04 -9.86 -2.92
CA GLN A 295 -21.70 -10.54 -4.05
C GLN A 295 -21.02 -10.19 -5.39
N TRP A 296 -20.55 -8.96 -5.58
CA TRP A 296 -19.83 -8.58 -6.81
C TRP A 296 -18.50 -9.32 -6.98
N LEU A 297 -17.78 -9.60 -5.87
CA LEU A 297 -16.59 -10.47 -5.91
C LEU A 297 -16.96 -11.89 -6.30
N LYS A 298 -18.03 -12.45 -5.70
CA LYS A 298 -18.53 -13.80 -5.98
C LYS A 298 -18.96 -13.97 -7.43
N GLU A 299 -19.63 -12.97 -8.00
CA GLU A 299 -20.03 -12.94 -9.41
C GLU A 299 -18.84 -12.73 -10.37
N GLY A 300 -17.69 -12.33 -9.88
CA GLY A 300 -16.51 -12.04 -10.70
C GLY A 300 -16.60 -10.74 -11.48
N ILE A 301 -17.52 -9.84 -11.12
CA ILE A 301 -17.69 -8.52 -11.74
C ILE A 301 -16.91 -7.41 -11.02
N MET A 302 -16.19 -7.76 -9.98
CA MET A 302 -15.29 -6.88 -9.24
C MET A 302 -14.00 -7.63 -8.97
N ASP A 303 -12.86 -7.03 -9.26
CA ASP A 303 -11.54 -7.64 -9.14
C ASP A 303 -10.87 -7.32 -7.79
N GLU A 304 -11.10 -6.11 -7.26
CA GLU A 304 -10.49 -5.65 -6.02
C GLU A 304 -11.47 -4.80 -5.19
N LEU A 305 -11.38 -4.89 -3.86
CA LEU A 305 -12.10 -4.00 -2.95
C LEU A 305 -11.15 -3.24 -2.04
N TYR A 306 -11.50 -1.97 -1.80
CA TYR A 306 -10.83 -1.06 -0.88
C TYR A 306 -11.81 -0.57 0.19
N PRO A 307 -12.29 -1.44 1.11
CA PRO A 307 -13.28 -1.05 2.12
C PRO A 307 -12.77 0.13 2.95
N MET A 308 -13.58 1.19 3.07
CA MET A 308 -13.25 2.40 3.84
C MET A 308 -13.33 2.14 5.35
N MET A 309 -12.37 1.39 5.89
CA MET A 309 -12.35 0.93 7.27
C MET A 309 -11.76 1.96 8.23
N TYR A 310 -12.32 3.16 8.26
CA TYR A 310 -11.87 4.29 9.05
C TYR A 310 -12.34 4.18 10.51
N PHE A 311 -12.03 3.04 11.12
CA PHE A 311 -12.43 2.65 12.47
C PHE A 311 -11.24 2.15 13.28
N LYS A 312 -11.42 1.90 14.58
CA LYS A 312 -10.43 1.28 15.47
C LYS A 312 -11.07 0.24 16.37
N GLY A 313 -10.25 -0.67 16.93
CA GLY A 313 -10.67 -1.67 17.89
C GLY A 313 -11.77 -2.60 17.33
N ASN A 314 -12.80 -2.80 18.11
CA ASN A 314 -13.91 -3.73 17.81
C ASN A 314 -14.75 -3.31 16.59
N ASN A 315 -14.67 -2.07 16.15
CA ASN A 315 -15.30 -1.61 14.92
C ASN A 315 -14.43 -1.85 13.67
N TYR A 316 -13.20 -2.33 13.84
CA TYR A 316 -12.25 -2.58 12.76
C TYR A 316 -11.97 -4.08 12.59
N TYR A 317 -11.38 -4.72 13.60
CA TYR A 317 -10.81 -6.07 13.45
C TYR A 317 -11.81 -7.17 13.07
N PRO A 318 -13.02 -7.27 13.64
CA PRO A 318 -13.97 -8.29 13.22
C PRO A 318 -14.36 -8.16 11.73
N PHE A 319 -14.41 -6.93 11.22
CA PHE A 319 -14.76 -6.67 9.83
C PHE A 319 -13.60 -6.88 8.86
N VAL A 320 -12.35 -6.79 9.32
CA VAL A 320 -11.18 -7.24 8.53
C VAL A 320 -11.32 -8.73 8.21
N PHE A 321 -11.64 -9.54 9.21
CA PHE A 321 -11.84 -10.98 9.00
C PHE A 321 -13.03 -11.25 8.09
N ASP A 322 -14.16 -10.54 8.28
CA ASP A 322 -15.33 -10.70 7.43
C ASP A 322 -15.01 -10.41 5.95
N TRP A 323 -14.30 -9.32 5.66
CA TRP A 323 -13.85 -9.01 4.30
C TRP A 323 -12.92 -10.08 3.73
N ASN A 324 -11.99 -10.58 4.54
CA ASN A 324 -11.01 -11.59 4.09
C ASN A 324 -11.66 -12.95 3.84
N GLU A 325 -12.56 -13.39 4.71
CA GLU A 325 -13.28 -14.66 4.59
C GLU A 325 -14.21 -14.70 3.37
N ASN A 326 -14.71 -13.54 2.94
CA ASN A 326 -15.64 -13.38 1.81
C ASN A 326 -14.97 -12.75 0.57
N ASN A 327 -13.65 -12.91 0.41
CA ASN A 327 -12.91 -12.34 -0.72
C ASN A 327 -13.10 -13.09 -2.05
N HIS A 328 -13.59 -14.31 -2.01
CA HIS A 328 -13.82 -15.18 -3.18
C HIS A 328 -12.61 -15.29 -4.13
N GLY A 329 -11.39 -15.31 -3.58
CA GLY A 329 -10.14 -15.36 -4.35
C GLY A 329 -9.77 -14.04 -5.04
N ARG A 330 -10.40 -12.93 -4.65
CA ARG A 330 -10.10 -11.58 -5.14
C ARG A 330 -9.25 -10.80 -4.14
N THR A 331 -8.73 -9.66 -4.57
CA THR A 331 -7.86 -8.82 -3.74
C THR A 331 -8.66 -7.90 -2.84
N ILE A 332 -8.34 -7.91 -1.55
CA ILE A 332 -8.86 -6.95 -0.59
C ILE A 332 -7.71 -6.11 -0.03
N ALA A 333 -7.86 -4.79 -0.10
CA ALA A 333 -6.95 -3.83 0.51
C ALA A 333 -7.73 -2.89 1.43
N SER A 334 -7.50 -2.98 2.75
CA SER A 334 -8.22 -2.15 3.70
C SER A 334 -7.89 -0.67 3.54
N GLY A 335 -8.90 0.16 3.39
CA GLY A 335 -8.78 1.62 3.51
C GLY A 335 -8.49 2.03 4.94
N LEU A 336 -7.39 2.74 5.17
CA LEU A 336 -6.95 3.21 6.47
C LEU A 336 -7.09 4.73 6.58
N GLY A 337 -7.90 5.18 7.54
CA GLY A 337 -8.17 6.60 7.77
C GLY A 337 -7.02 7.28 8.53
N ILE A 338 -5.87 7.44 7.89
CA ILE A 338 -4.69 8.06 8.50
C ILE A 338 -4.90 9.54 8.84
N TYR A 339 -5.86 10.21 8.19
CA TYR A 339 -6.23 11.58 8.54
C TYR A 339 -6.74 11.72 9.97
N PHE A 340 -7.31 10.67 10.55
CA PHE A 340 -7.72 10.67 11.96
C PHE A 340 -6.55 10.74 12.96
N MET A 341 -5.31 10.57 12.52
CA MET A 341 -4.13 10.84 13.35
C MET A 341 -3.86 12.34 13.52
N ASP A 342 -4.35 13.18 12.59
CA ASP A 342 -4.18 14.63 12.69
C ASP A 342 -4.83 15.16 13.99
N PRO A 343 -4.13 16.01 14.78
CA PRO A 343 -4.69 16.63 15.97
C PRO A 343 -5.98 17.44 15.74
N LYS A 344 -6.17 17.97 14.53
CA LYS A 344 -7.38 18.71 14.13
C LYS A 344 -8.58 17.80 13.86
N GLU A 345 -8.34 16.49 13.72
CA GLU A 345 -9.36 15.47 13.51
C GLU A 345 -9.63 14.68 14.80
N LYS A 346 -9.44 13.37 14.80
CA LYS A 346 -9.68 12.53 16.00
C LYS A 346 -8.43 12.30 16.85
N ASN A 347 -7.29 12.83 16.45
CA ASN A 347 -6.00 12.71 17.13
C ASN A 347 -5.63 11.26 17.53
N TRP A 348 -5.90 10.28 16.64
CA TRP A 348 -5.55 8.89 16.92
C TRP A 348 -4.05 8.72 17.16
N ASP A 349 -3.70 7.83 18.09
CA ASP A 349 -2.34 7.38 18.26
C ASP A 349 -1.87 6.61 17.01
N SER A 350 -0.59 6.76 16.63
CA SER A 350 0.01 6.07 15.49
C SER A 350 -0.05 4.55 15.63
N ASN A 351 -0.04 4.01 16.86
CA ASN A 351 -0.19 2.59 17.15
C ASN A 351 -1.49 1.98 16.60
N VAL A 352 -2.54 2.77 16.44
CA VAL A 352 -3.78 2.32 15.81
C VAL A 352 -3.50 1.84 14.39
N ILE A 353 -2.86 2.68 13.58
CA ILE A 353 -2.58 2.39 12.16
C ILE A 353 -1.48 1.34 12.02
N THR A 354 -0.41 1.42 12.80
CA THR A 354 0.69 0.45 12.70
C THR A 354 0.24 -0.97 13.06
N ARG A 355 -0.63 -1.12 14.06
CA ARG A 355 -1.24 -2.40 14.40
C ARG A 355 -2.19 -2.92 13.32
N GLN A 356 -3.00 -2.04 12.72
CA GLN A 356 -3.87 -2.39 11.60
C GLN A 356 -3.04 -2.95 10.43
N LEU A 357 -1.97 -2.28 10.04
CA LEU A 357 -1.04 -2.72 8.99
C LEU A 357 -0.48 -4.12 9.25
N GLN A 358 -0.04 -4.38 10.49
CA GLN A 358 0.50 -5.69 10.87
C GLN A 358 -0.56 -6.81 10.77
N VAL A 359 -1.79 -6.53 11.22
CA VAL A 359 -2.91 -7.49 11.11
C VAL A 359 -3.24 -7.75 9.64
N LEU A 360 -3.33 -6.71 8.80
CA LEU A 360 -3.61 -6.86 7.37
C LEU A 360 -2.57 -7.75 6.69
N ARG A 361 -1.27 -7.50 6.93
CA ARG A 361 -0.20 -8.33 6.36
C ARG A 361 -0.27 -9.78 6.81
N LYS A 362 -0.60 -10.06 8.08
CA LYS A 362 -0.82 -11.42 8.59
C LYS A 362 -2.02 -12.11 7.93
N GLN A 363 -2.99 -11.35 7.46
CA GLN A 363 -4.17 -11.84 6.75
C GLN A 363 -3.98 -11.88 5.22
N ASN A 364 -2.77 -11.63 4.70
CA ASN A 364 -2.48 -11.50 3.28
C ASN A 364 -3.35 -10.45 2.57
N MET A 365 -3.77 -9.42 3.28
CA MET A 365 -4.52 -8.30 2.76
C MET A 365 -3.61 -7.11 2.49
N GLY A 366 -3.96 -6.33 1.45
CA GLY A 366 -3.33 -5.04 1.19
C GLY A 366 -3.88 -3.91 2.05
N TYR A 367 -3.36 -2.73 1.81
CA TYR A 367 -3.84 -1.50 2.45
C TYR A 367 -3.85 -0.33 1.47
N ALA A 368 -4.69 0.66 1.76
CA ALA A 368 -4.75 1.93 1.06
C ALA A 368 -4.89 3.09 2.05
N PHE A 369 -4.03 4.08 1.97
CA PHE A 369 -4.09 5.24 2.87
C PHE A 369 -5.05 6.30 2.36
N PHE A 370 -5.98 6.71 3.18
CA PHE A 370 -6.80 7.89 2.95
C PHE A 370 -6.32 9.01 3.88
N ARG A 371 -5.66 10.05 3.35
CA ARG A 371 -5.29 10.29 1.96
C ARG A 371 -3.83 10.73 1.84
N ASN A 372 -3.34 10.94 0.62
CA ASN A 372 -1.95 11.25 0.28
C ASN A 372 -1.33 12.37 1.15
N LYS A 373 -2.03 13.51 1.36
CA LYS A 373 -1.53 14.62 2.17
C LYS A 373 -1.03 14.16 3.54
N PHE A 374 -1.86 13.46 4.31
CA PHE A 374 -1.51 13.06 5.68
C PHE A 374 -0.38 12.03 5.72
N PHE A 375 -0.23 11.25 4.65
CA PHE A 375 0.90 10.34 4.48
C PHE A 375 2.20 11.10 4.25
N LEU A 376 2.24 12.00 3.25
CA LEU A 376 3.44 12.77 2.89
C LEU A 376 3.80 13.86 3.89
N ASP A 377 2.85 14.38 4.65
CA ASP A 377 3.08 15.28 5.79
C ASP A 377 3.72 14.54 6.98
N ASN A 378 3.90 13.23 6.86
CA ASN A 378 4.44 12.37 7.91
C ASN A 378 3.68 12.49 9.25
N THR A 379 2.34 12.59 9.18
CA THR A 379 1.48 12.76 10.35
C THR A 379 1.78 11.70 11.40
N LYS A 380 2.20 12.12 12.59
CA LYS A 380 2.68 11.24 13.70
C LYS A 380 3.71 10.19 13.28
N GLY A 381 4.56 10.49 12.31
CA GLY A 381 5.66 9.63 11.89
C GLY A 381 5.27 8.47 10.96
N ILE A 382 4.06 8.47 10.38
CA ILE A 382 3.58 7.35 9.56
C ILE A 382 4.42 7.12 8.29
N TYR A 383 4.85 8.18 7.60
CA TYR A 383 5.71 8.06 6.43
C TYR A 383 7.05 7.41 6.80
N SER A 384 7.66 7.91 7.87
CA SER A 384 8.94 7.36 8.38
C SER A 384 8.80 5.90 8.81
N PHE A 385 7.70 5.54 9.49
CA PHE A 385 7.43 4.16 9.88
C PHE A 385 7.28 3.24 8.66
N ILE A 386 6.51 3.66 7.67
CA ILE A 386 6.30 2.88 6.43
C ILE A 386 7.62 2.68 5.69
N THR A 387 8.36 3.76 5.48
CA THR A 387 9.60 3.74 4.69
C THR A 387 10.70 2.93 5.38
N ASN A 388 10.88 3.14 6.69
CA ASN A 388 12.04 2.58 7.39
C ASN A 388 11.76 1.22 8.05
N ASN A 389 10.49 0.88 8.32
CA ASN A 389 10.15 -0.28 9.12
C ASN A 389 9.20 -1.26 8.42
N PHE A 390 8.09 -0.79 7.85
CA PHE A 390 7.05 -1.68 7.35
C PHE A 390 7.27 -2.12 5.90
N ASN A 391 7.63 -1.21 4.99
CA ASN A 391 7.88 -1.48 3.57
C ASN A 391 9.37 -1.58 3.25
N GLN A 392 10.12 -2.37 4.00
CA GLN A 392 11.58 -2.48 3.83
C GLN A 392 12.02 -3.10 2.50
N THR A 393 11.13 -3.81 1.83
CA THR A 393 11.34 -4.39 0.51
C THR A 393 10.26 -3.91 -0.44
N PRO A 394 10.53 -3.81 -1.75
CA PRO A 394 9.49 -3.56 -2.73
C PRO A 394 8.48 -4.70 -2.73
N ALA A 395 7.29 -4.46 -3.26
CA ALA A 395 6.29 -5.50 -3.51
C ALA A 395 5.62 -5.26 -4.85
N LEU A 396 5.34 -6.34 -5.57
CA LEU A 396 4.48 -6.34 -6.74
C LEU A 396 3.01 -6.31 -6.30
N VAL A 397 2.16 -5.73 -7.12
CA VAL A 397 0.70 -5.90 -6.95
C VAL A 397 0.35 -7.38 -7.21
N PRO A 398 -0.62 -7.98 -6.47
CA PRO A 398 -1.07 -9.33 -6.71
C PRO A 398 -1.55 -9.55 -8.16
N ALA A 399 -1.22 -10.71 -8.73
CA ALA A 399 -1.68 -11.07 -10.06
C ALA A 399 -3.19 -11.41 -10.06
N GLN A 400 -3.84 -11.17 -11.20
CA GLN A 400 -5.25 -11.51 -11.43
C GLN A 400 -5.39 -13.01 -11.77
N THR A 401 -5.05 -13.89 -10.84
CA THR A 401 -5.02 -15.34 -11.05
C THR A 401 -6.39 -15.91 -11.47
N TRP A 402 -7.48 -15.26 -11.09
CA TRP A 402 -8.86 -15.64 -11.47
C TRP A 402 -9.18 -15.43 -12.95
N LYS A 403 -8.36 -14.71 -13.70
CA LYS A 403 -8.52 -14.55 -15.15
C LYS A 403 -7.98 -15.78 -15.92
N ASN A 404 -7.31 -16.74 -15.24
CA ASN A 404 -6.80 -17.99 -15.80
C ASN A 404 -5.98 -17.82 -17.09
N LYS A 405 -5.16 -16.76 -17.17
CA LYS A 405 -4.30 -16.51 -18.32
C LYS A 405 -3.01 -17.33 -18.23
N PRO A 406 -2.47 -17.83 -19.35
CA PRO A 406 -1.19 -18.50 -19.35
C PRO A 406 -0.09 -17.55 -18.87
N LEU A 407 0.91 -18.10 -18.18
CA LEU A 407 2.08 -17.33 -17.75
C LEU A 407 2.86 -16.83 -18.97
N PRO A 408 3.41 -15.61 -18.92
CA PRO A 408 4.30 -15.13 -19.97
C PRO A 408 5.58 -15.99 -20.03
N THR A 409 6.25 -16.05 -21.17
CA THR A 409 7.53 -16.73 -21.28
C THR A 409 8.64 -15.92 -20.60
N ALA A 410 9.70 -16.60 -20.16
CA ALA A 410 10.90 -15.93 -19.69
C ALA A 410 11.58 -15.13 -20.83
N PRO A 411 12.39 -14.12 -20.53
CA PRO A 411 13.28 -13.51 -21.52
C PRO A 411 14.17 -14.56 -22.16
N GLN A 412 14.58 -14.35 -23.43
CA GLN A 412 15.30 -15.40 -24.18
C GLN A 412 16.78 -15.52 -23.82
N THR A 413 17.42 -14.38 -23.58
CA THR A 413 18.84 -14.32 -23.20
C THR A 413 19.06 -13.22 -22.18
N ILE A 414 20.10 -13.34 -21.37
CA ILE A 414 20.56 -12.31 -20.44
C ILE A 414 22.08 -12.15 -20.60
N THR A 415 22.56 -10.92 -20.65
CA THR A 415 23.98 -10.61 -20.84
C THR A 415 24.38 -9.44 -19.95
N ILE A 416 25.59 -9.49 -19.40
CA ILE A 416 26.18 -8.47 -18.55
C ILE A 416 27.39 -7.86 -19.27
N ASP A 417 27.35 -6.56 -19.55
CA ASP A 417 28.52 -5.78 -19.92
C ASP A 417 29.14 -5.18 -18.66
N ASN A 418 30.10 -5.89 -18.10
CA ASN A 418 30.79 -5.47 -16.87
C ASN A 418 31.61 -4.17 -17.02
N LEU A 419 32.06 -3.86 -18.25
CA LEU A 419 32.84 -2.64 -18.51
C LEU A 419 31.96 -1.40 -18.48
N LYS A 420 30.76 -1.52 -19.03
CA LYS A 420 29.78 -0.42 -19.09
C LYS A 420 28.82 -0.42 -17.90
N GLY A 421 28.79 -1.48 -17.09
CA GLY A 421 27.79 -1.63 -16.01
C GLY A 421 26.36 -1.73 -16.56
N ILE A 422 26.15 -2.54 -17.60
CA ILE A 422 24.83 -2.71 -18.23
C ILE A 422 24.44 -4.18 -18.17
N LEU A 423 23.23 -4.43 -17.65
CA LEU A 423 22.51 -5.67 -17.79
C LEU A 423 21.50 -5.53 -18.92
N HIS A 424 21.51 -6.42 -19.88
CA HIS A 424 20.50 -6.44 -20.96
C HIS A 424 20.02 -7.87 -21.25
N TRP A 425 18.82 -7.97 -21.82
CA TRP A 425 18.18 -9.23 -22.17
C TRP A 425 17.40 -9.10 -23.47
N LYS A 426 17.18 -10.23 -24.14
CA LYS A 426 16.30 -10.30 -25.30
C LYS A 426 14.86 -10.49 -24.85
N SER A 427 13.95 -9.73 -25.46
CA SER A 427 12.52 -9.75 -25.12
C SER A 427 11.94 -11.17 -25.10
N ALA A 428 11.02 -11.38 -24.18
CA ALA A 428 10.18 -12.57 -24.14
C ALA A 428 9.19 -12.60 -25.32
N ILE A 429 8.67 -13.79 -25.62
CA ILE A 429 7.58 -13.96 -26.58
C ILE A 429 6.26 -13.73 -25.83
N ASN A 430 5.41 -12.87 -26.36
CA ASN A 430 4.08 -12.67 -25.77
C ASN A 430 3.17 -13.84 -26.16
N THR A 431 2.66 -14.55 -25.16
CA THR A 431 1.85 -15.76 -25.32
C THR A 431 0.38 -15.58 -24.93
N ASN A 432 -0.01 -14.37 -24.53
CA ASN A 432 -1.38 -14.05 -24.18
C ASN A 432 -1.81 -12.71 -24.80
N ASP A 433 -3.02 -12.26 -24.49
CA ASP A 433 -3.61 -11.01 -24.99
C ASP A 433 -3.14 -9.74 -24.26
N SER A 434 -2.06 -9.82 -23.49
CA SER A 434 -1.41 -8.63 -22.93
C SER A 434 -0.89 -7.73 -24.05
N PRO A 435 -1.17 -6.42 -24.06
CA PRO A 435 -0.78 -5.53 -25.16
C PRO A 435 0.75 -5.38 -25.27
N TYR A 436 1.45 -5.56 -24.18
CA TYR A 436 2.91 -5.56 -24.07
C TYR A 436 3.35 -6.28 -22.80
N LEU A 437 4.64 -6.62 -22.75
CA LEU A 437 5.28 -7.25 -21.61
C LEU A 437 6.16 -6.26 -20.87
N LEU A 438 6.28 -6.45 -19.58
CA LEU A 438 7.13 -5.71 -18.67
C LEU A 438 8.14 -6.67 -18.03
N TYR A 439 9.17 -6.15 -17.39
CA TYR A 439 10.24 -6.96 -16.80
C TYR A 439 10.47 -6.57 -15.35
N ASN A 440 10.75 -7.59 -14.53
CA ASN A 440 11.28 -7.42 -13.18
C ASN A 440 12.72 -7.89 -13.17
N VAL A 441 13.59 -7.16 -12.49
CA VAL A 441 15.01 -7.51 -12.34
C VAL A 441 15.33 -7.76 -10.89
N TYR A 442 16.00 -8.87 -10.64
CA TYR A 442 16.44 -9.32 -9.33
C TYR A 442 17.94 -9.40 -9.27
N ALA A 443 18.52 -9.15 -8.09
CA ALA A 443 19.94 -9.30 -7.84
C ALA A 443 20.19 -9.94 -6.48
N ASP A 444 21.16 -10.84 -6.40
CA ASP A 444 21.61 -11.45 -5.15
C ASP A 444 23.13 -11.76 -5.23
N VAL A 445 23.74 -12.01 -4.08
CA VAL A 445 25.09 -12.57 -3.95
C VAL A 445 25.11 -14.08 -4.12
N SER A 446 23.94 -14.73 -4.07
CA SER A 446 23.74 -16.15 -4.31
C SER A 446 23.21 -16.39 -5.74
N THR A 447 23.55 -17.53 -6.32
CA THR A 447 23.00 -18.01 -7.59
C THR A 447 22.55 -19.48 -7.44
N PRO A 448 21.40 -19.90 -7.99
CA PRO A 448 20.43 -19.04 -8.70
C PRO A 448 19.80 -17.98 -7.79
N VAL A 449 19.53 -16.81 -8.37
CA VAL A 449 18.89 -15.70 -7.65
C VAL A 449 17.46 -16.09 -7.28
N ASN A 450 17.14 -16.03 -6.01
CA ASN A 450 15.78 -16.32 -5.53
C ASN A 450 14.82 -15.17 -5.85
N THR A 451 14.03 -15.33 -6.90
CA THR A 451 13.02 -14.33 -7.31
C THR A 451 11.77 -14.32 -6.42
N ASN A 452 11.62 -15.24 -5.48
CA ASN A 452 10.55 -15.20 -4.48
C ASN A 452 10.90 -14.31 -3.28
N ASP A 453 12.17 -13.98 -3.09
CA ASP A 453 12.58 -13.01 -2.08
C ASP A 453 12.40 -11.58 -2.62
N ALA A 454 11.47 -10.84 -2.02
CA ALA A 454 11.23 -9.44 -2.37
C ALA A 454 12.46 -8.54 -2.16
N GLY A 455 13.37 -8.91 -1.26
CA GLY A 455 14.63 -8.19 -1.04
C GLY A 455 15.58 -8.20 -2.24
N ASN A 456 15.42 -9.16 -3.14
CA ASN A 456 16.21 -9.28 -4.35
C ASN A 456 15.66 -8.45 -5.53
N LEU A 457 14.42 -7.95 -5.44
CA LEU A 457 13.77 -7.19 -6.51
C LEU A 457 14.35 -5.76 -6.59
N ILE A 458 15.15 -5.47 -7.62
CA ILE A 458 15.85 -4.19 -7.77
C ILE A 458 15.18 -3.24 -8.77
N LYS A 459 14.46 -3.78 -9.76
CA LYS A 459 13.61 -3.02 -10.68
C LYS A 459 12.34 -3.79 -10.94
N MET A 460 11.22 -3.10 -11.06
CA MET A 460 9.93 -3.73 -11.31
C MET A 460 9.15 -3.02 -12.41
N ARG A 461 8.42 -3.79 -13.20
CA ARG A 461 7.49 -3.34 -14.24
C ARG A 461 8.10 -2.37 -15.26
N ILE A 462 9.37 -2.59 -15.65
CA ILE A 462 10.04 -1.76 -16.65
C ILE A 462 9.73 -2.26 -18.07
N LYS A 463 9.58 -1.32 -19.01
CA LYS A 463 9.38 -1.63 -20.45
C LYS A 463 10.69 -1.91 -21.16
N ASP A 464 11.78 -1.30 -20.72
CA ASP A 464 13.11 -1.45 -21.29
C ASP A 464 13.64 -2.87 -21.12
N THR A 465 14.49 -3.31 -22.06
CA THR A 465 15.21 -4.58 -22.03
C THR A 465 16.65 -4.45 -21.56
N LYS A 466 16.98 -3.35 -20.91
CA LYS A 466 18.29 -3.07 -20.31
C LYS A 466 18.17 -2.17 -19.08
N ILE A 467 19.12 -2.31 -18.16
CA ILE A 467 19.28 -1.40 -17.01
C ILE A 467 20.76 -1.15 -16.74
N ASN A 468 21.04 -0.01 -16.13
CA ASN A 468 22.35 0.22 -15.54
C ASN A 468 22.45 -0.58 -14.24
N ILE A 469 23.57 -1.27 -14.06
CA ILE A 469 23.92 -2.03 -12.86
C ILE A 469 25.25 -1.51 -12.31
N PRO A 470 25.52 -1.70 -11.01
CA PRO A 470 26.85 -1.43 -10.47
C PRO A 470 27.89 -2.28 -11.21
N THR A 471 29.05 -1.69 -11.51
CA THR A 471 30.19 -2.37 -12.15
C THR A 471 30.90 -3.38 -11.23
N HIS A 472 30.25 -3.80 -10.16
CA HIS A 472 30.80 -4.65 -9.13
C HIS A 472 30.81 -6.12 -9.54
N LYS A 473 31.92 -6.79 -9.34
CA LYS A 473 31.98 -8.25 -9.33
C LYS A 473 31.32 -8.77 -8.05
N GLY A 474 30.42 -9.73 -8.15
CA GLY A 474 29.85 -10.43 -7.00
C GLY A 474 28.34 -10.39 -6.84
N LEU A 475 27.62 -9.73 -7.76
CA LEU A 475 26.16 -9.87 -7.86
C LEU A 475 25.79 -10.75 -9.05
N TYR A 476 24.82 -11.62 -8.80
CA TYR A 476 24.15 -12.40 -9.82
C TYR A 476 22.79 -11.76 -10.11
N TYR A 477 22.31 -11.90 -11.32
CA TYR A 477 21.06 -11.28 -11.76
C TYR A 477 20.09 -12.31 -12.30
N ALA A 478 18.82 -12.06 -12.09
CA ALA A 478 17.75 -12.78 -12.76
C ALA A 478 16.72 -11.76 -13.31
N VAL A 479 16.13 -12.11 -14.44
CA VAL A 479 15.07 -11.30 -15.06
C VAL A 479 13.85 -12.16 -15.28
N THR A 480 12.68 -11.65 -14.91
CA THR A 480 11.39 -12.25 -15.22
C THR A 480 10.60 -11.33 -16.13
N THR A 481 9.69 -11.92 -16.88
CA THR A 481 8.66 -11.19 -17.62
C THR A 481 7.40 -11.07 -16.77
N ILE A 482 6.72 -9.96 -16.83
CA ILE A 482 5.41 -9.77 -16.20
C ILE A 482 4.42 -9.22 -17.24
N ASP A 483 3.21 -9.81 -17.31
CA ASP A 483 2.14 -9.33 -18.18
C ASP A 483 1.24 -8.29 -17.49
N ARG A 484 0.24 -7.78 -18.21
CA ARG A 484 -0.71 -6.79 -17.67
C ARG A 484 -1.71 -7.39 -16.68
N TYR A 485 -1.81 -8.70 -16.58
CA TYR A 485 -2.57 -9.41 -15.54
C TYR A 485 -1.77 -9.57 -14.24
N GLY A 486 -0.48 -9.20 -14.26
CA GLY A 486 0.44 -9.36 -13.14
C GLY A 486 1.03 -10.77 -13.02
N ASN A 487 0.80 -11.66 -14.01
CA ASN A 487 1.44 -12.97 -14.06
C ASN A 487 2.92 -12.80 -14.36
N GLU A 488 3.76 -13.55 -13.67
CA GLU A 488 5.20 -13.48 -13.78
C GLU A 488 5.78 -14.81 -14.27
N SER A 489 6.68 -14.74 -15.23
CA SER A 489 7.36 -15.90 -15.80
C SER A 489 8.34 -16.56 -14.83
N LEU A 490 8.85 -17.72 -15.18
CA LEU A 490 10.09 -18.23 -14.62
C LEU A 490 11.24 -17.27 -14.94
N PRO A 491 12.26 -17.18 -14.08
CA PRO A 491 13.40 -16.31 -14.31
C PRO A 491 14.37 -16.86 -15.34
N ILE A 492 15.00 -15.97 -16.13
CA ILE A 492 16.29 -16.28 -16.74
C ILE A 492 17.39 -15.82 -15.77
N GLN A 493 18.40 -16.66 -15.58
CA GLN A 493 19.53 -16.43 -14.66
C GLN A 493 20.77 -15.99 -15.41
N SER A 494 21.53 -15.05 -14.88
CA SER A 494 22.82 -14.63 -15.47
C SER A 494 23.91 -15.69 -15.36
N HIS A 495 23.76 -16.65 -14.44
CA HIS A 495 24.65 -17.79 -14.21
C HIS A 495 23.78 -19.00 -13.87
N SER A 496 23.44 -19.81 -14.88
CA SER A 496 22.56 -20.98 -14.71
C SER A 496 23.27 -22.21 -14.18
N ASP A 497 24.58 -22.34 -14.49
CA ASP A 497 25.33 -23.59 -14.26
C ASP A 497 26.16 -23.57 -12.96
N THR A 498 26.09 -22.49 -12.21
CA THR A 498 26.85 -22.34 -10.98
C THR A 498 25.92 -22.19 -9.79
N ILE A 499 26.05 -23.02 -8.77
CA ILE A 499 25.32 -22.89 -7.50
C ILE A 499 26.24 -22.28 -6.45
N ILE A 500 25.95 -21.06 -6.02
CA ILE A 500 26.63 -20.39 -4.91
C ILE A 500 25.56 -19.92 -3.92
N THR A 501 25.55 -20.51 -2.75
CA THR A 501 24.63 -20.11 -1.67
C THR A 501 25.39 -19.37 -0.59
N ILE A 502 24.96 -18.13 -0.31
CA ILE A 502 25.43 -17.37 0.85
C ILE A 502 24.23 -17.22 1.78
N LYS A 503 24.36 -17.83 2.95
CA LYS A 503 23.36 -17.70 4.01
C LYS A 503 23.73 -16.53 4.91
N SER A 504 22.73 -15.80 5.39
CA SER A 504 22.89 -14.94 6.56
C SER A 504 23.31 -15.84 7.73
N GLN A 505 24.42 -15.55 8.35
CA GLN A 505 24.91 -16.32 9.50
C GLN A 505 25.19 -15.35 10.65
N ASP A 506 24.96 -15.83 11.88
CA ASP A 506 25.23 -15.05 13.08
C ASP A 506 26.71 -15.11 13.46
N TYR A 507 27.57 -14.54 12.61
CA TYR A 507 29.00 -14.43 12.90
C TYR A 507 29.27 -13.33 13.90
N TRP A 508 30.18 -13.60 14.82
CA TRP A 508 30.88 -12.56 15.58
C TRP A 508 32.12 -12.14 14.81
N LEU A 509 32.08 -10.92 14.27
CA LEU A 509 33.18 -10.37 13.46
C LEU A 509 34.25 -9.73 14.34
N SER A 510 35.52 -9.93 14.00
CA SER A 510 36.61 -9.21 14.65
C SER A 510 36.55 -7.73 14.30
N CYS A 511 36.55 -6.88 15.31
CA CYS A 511 36.65 -5.43 15.17
C CYS A 511 37.82 -4.93 16.02
N LYS A 512 38.86 -4.37 15.37
CA LYS A 512 40.02 -3.77 16.04
C LYS A 512 40.30 -2.40 15.43
N ASN A 513 40.44 -1.38 16.27
CA ASN A 513 40.71 -0.01 15.81
C ASN A 513 39.73 0.48 14.74
N PHE A 514 38.45 0.21 14.94
CA PHE A 514 37.39 0.52 13.98
C PHE A 514 37.58 -0.13 12.59
N ILE A 515 38.29 -1.25 12.53
CA ILE A 515 38.41 -2.09 11.33
C ILE A 515 37.72 -3.41 11.61
N VAL A 516 36.65 -3.71 10.85
CA VAL A 516 35.90 -4.97 10.88
C VAL A 516 36.42 -5.88 9.78
N GLU A 517 36.76 -7.12 10.13
CA GLU A 517 37.16 -8.13 9.15
C GLU A 517 35.98 -8.97 8.72
N LEU A 518 35.84 -9.15 7.41
CA LEU A 518 34.77 -9.96 6.82
C LEU A 518 35.17 -11.46 6.83
N PRO A 519 34.19 -12.38 7.03
CA PRO A 519 34.42 -13.81 6.83
C PRO A 519 34.92 -14.12 5.41
N GLN A 520 35.69 -15.20 5.27
CA GLN A 520 36.33 -15.55 4.00
C GLN A 520 35.35 -15.76 2.83
N GLU A 521 34.17 -16.29 3.10
CA GLU A 521 33.10 -16.46 2.09
C GLU A 521 32.56 -15.14 1.52
N TRP A 522 32.79 -14.02 2.22
CA TRP A 522 32.42 -12.67 1.77
C TRP A 522 33.51 -11.97 0.98
N LYS A 523 34.71 -12.60 0.85
CA LYS A 523 35.83 -12.06 0.10
C LYS A 523 35.39 -11.79 -1.36
N ASN A 524 35.63 -10.54 -1.80
CA ASN A 524 35.27 -10.05 -3.13
C ASN A 524 33.74 -10.01 -3.46
N LYS A 525 32.87 -10.32 -2.51
CA LYS A 525 31.42 -10.34 -2.71
C LYS A 525 30.72 -9.10 -2.15
N ALA A 526 31.25 -8.51 -1.11
CA ALA A 526 30.77 -7.26 -0.55
C ALA A 526 31.66 -6.11 -0.97
N GLN A 527 31.10 -5.04 -1.47
CA GLN A 527 31.85 -3.81 -1.80
C GLN A 527 31.37 -2.62 -0.97
N ILE A 528 30.08 -2.55 -0.66
CA ILE A 528 29.51 -1.55 0.24
C ILE A 528 28.74 -2.29 1.31
N VAL A 529 29.05 -1.98 2.55
CA VAL A 529 28.36 -2.52 3.73
C VAL A 529 27.78 -1.40 4.56
N ALA A 530 26.74 -1.71 5.30
CA ALA A 530 26.14 -0.81 6.28
C ALA A 530 26.46 -1.29 7.70
N VAL A 531 26.83 -0.36 8.56
CA VAL A 531 26.79 -0.53 10.01
C VAL A 531 25.38 -0.19 10.48
N ALA A 532 24.78 -1.09 11.26
CA ALA A 532 23.43 -0.90 11.74
C ALA A 532 23.30 -1.26 13.24
N THR A 533 22.29 -0.68 13.88
CA THR A 533 21.90 -1.08 15.25
C THR A 533 21.39 -2.52 15.26
N LEU A 534 21.21 -3.14 16.45
CA LEU A 534 20.61 -4.47 16.58
C LEU A 534 19.17 -4.54 16.03
N GLN A 535 18.47 -3.41 16.00
CA GLN A 535 17.15 -3.28 15.37
C GLN A 535 17.24 -3.15 13.84
N GLY A 536 18.48 -3.11 13.29
CA GLY A 536 18.75 -3.01 11.86
C GLY A 536 18.63 -1.58 11.28
N ASN A 537 18.61 -0.53 12.11
CA ASN A 537 18.68 0.85 11.64
C ASN A 537 20.09 1.16 11.17
N ILE A 538 20.26 1.58 9.91
CA ILE A 538 21.56 1.92 9.34
C ILE A 538 22.06 3.19 10.00
N ILE A 539 23.31 3.12 10.49
CA ILE A 539 24.06 4.22 11.10
C ILE A 539 24.96 4.88 10.06
N SER A 540 25.71 4.06 9.32
CA SER A 540 26.69 4.52 8.33
C SER A 540 26.89 3.46 7.24
N THR A 541 27.49 3.87 6.11
CA THR A 541 27.82 2.99 5.00
C THR A 541 29.29 3.12 4.66
N HIS A 542 29.96 2.01 4.35
CA HIS A 542 31.41 1.95 4.15
C HIS A 542 31.75 1.05 2.97
N SER A 543 32.83 1.39 2.28
CA SER A 543 33.42 0.54 1.25
C SER A 543 34.26 -0.57 1.87
N VAL A 544 34.24 -1.72 1.24
CA VAL A 544 35.09 -2.86 1.61
C VAL A 544 36.38 -2.82 0.80
N SER A 545 37.53 -2.91 1.48
CA SER A 545 38.84 -3.00 0.85
C SER A 545 39.63 -4.16 1.45
N ALA A 546 40.19 -5.03 0.61
CA ALA A 546 40.97 -6.19 1.03
C ALA A 546 40.29 -7.04 2.12
N ASN A 547 38.97 -7.26 2.00
CA ASN A 547 38.12 -7.99 2.95
C ASN A 547 37.98 -7.33 4.34
N LYS A 548 38.31 -6.03 4.44
CA LYS A 548 38.23 -5.22 5.66
C LYS A 548 37.33 -4.00 5.43
N VAL A 549 36.68 -3.58 6.49
CA VAL A 549 35.82 -2.39 6.52
C VAL A 549 36.36 -1.46 7.59
N LYS A 550 36.81 -0.27 7.20
CA LYS A 550 37.06 0.81 8.14
C LYS A 550 35.78 1.55 8.39
N ILE A 551 35.31 1.51 9.63
CA ILE A 551 34.07 2.16 10.05
C ILE A 551 34.35 3.48 10.77
N ASP A 552 33.37 4.37 10.85
CA ASP A 552 33.46 5.60 11.61
C ASP A 552 33.56 5.32 13.11
N VAL A 553 34.01 6.31 13.87
CA VAL A 553 33.99 6.26 15.32
C VAL A 553 32.52 6.33 15.78
N ILE A 554 32.06 5.27 16.40
CA ILE A 554 30.71 5.14 16.94
C ILE A 554 30.76 4.75 18.41
N PRO A 555 29.73 5.03 19.23
CA PRO A 555 29.73 4.68 20.64
C PRO A 555 30.00 3.20 20.91
N ALA A 556 30.48 2.90 22.13
CA ALA A 556 30.63 1.51 22.57
C ALA A 556 29.27 0.79 22.53
N GLY A 557 29.25 -0.43 22.00
CA GLY A 557 28.02 -1.18 21.81
C GLY A 557 28.15 -2.35 20.84
N THR A 558 27.04 -3.06 20.65
CA THR A 558 26.95 -4.17 19.68
C THR A 558 26.22 -3.70 18.44
N TYR A 559 26.79 -4.01 17.30
CA TYR A 559 26.32 -3.55 16.00
C TYR A 559 26.23 -4.72 15.01
N GLN A 560 25.43 -4.52 13.97
CA GLN A 560 25.34 -5.40 12.80
C GLN A 560 26.18 -4.85 11.67
N LEU A 561 26.91 -5.71 10.96
CA LEU A 561 27.46 -5.42 9.65
C LEU A 561 26.56 -6.10 8.59
N ARG A 562 26.09 -5.33 7.64
CA ARG A 562 25.14 -5.80 6.62
C ARG A 562 25.64 -5.46 5.23
N LEU A 563 25.52 -6.39 4.28
CA LEU A 563 25.72 -6.07 2.86
C LEU A 563 24.62 -5.10 2.42
N LEU A 564 24.98 -3.96 1.87
CA LEU A 564 24.01 -3.00 1.36
C LEU A 564 23.36 -3.55 0.09
N ARG A 565 22.04 -3.72 0.11
CA ARG A 565 21.22 -4.04 -1.06
C ARG A 565 20.51 -2.78 -1.56
N PRO A 566 20.16 -2.70 -2.87
CA PRO A 566 19.58 -1.48 -3.47
C PRO A 566 18.28 -0.97 -2.80
N HIS A 567 17.59 -1.81 -2.04
CA HIS A 567 16.32 -1.45 -1.37
C HIS A 567 16.29 -2.05 0.03
N ASN A 568 17.22 -1.69 0.93
CA ASN A 568 17.08 -1.90 2.36
C ASN A 568 18.24 -2.58 3.09
N LYS A 569 18.01 -2.76 4.40
CA LYS A 569 18.81 -3.30 5.52
C LYS A 569 19.84 -4.38 5.17
N GLY A 570 19.92 -4.77 3.91
CA GLY A 570 20.93 -5.66 3.38
C GLY A 570 20.92 -7.06 4.05
N LEU A 571 21.68 -7.96 3.50
CA LEU A 571 21.92 -9.28 4.09
C LEU A 571 22.83 -9.13 5.29
N LEU A 572 22.48 -9.71 6.45
CA LEU A 572 23.32 -9.70 7.64
C LEU A 572 24.61 -10.50 7.34
N ILE A 573 25.75 -9.86 7.51
CA ILE A 573 27.07 -10.49 7.44
C ILE A 573 27.47 -11.02 8.80
N GLY A 574 27.19 -10.26 9.86
CA GLY A 574 27.49 -10.65 11.23
C GLY A 574 27.34 -9.51 12.22
N TYR A 575 27.72 -9.77 13.45
CA TYR A 575 27.73 -8.83 14.57
C TYR A 575 29.15 -8.49 14.98
N PHE A 576 29.39 -7.30 15.47
CA PHE A 576 30.67 -6.89 16.07
C PHE A 576 30.42 -5.97 17.26
N ILE A 577 31.45 -5.90 18.13
CA ILE A 577 31.43 -5.09 19.35
C ILE A 577 32.45 -3.97 19.23
N ILE A 578 32.05 -2.76 19.56
CA ILE A 578 32.92 -1.64 19.86
C ILE A 578 33.09 -1.60 21.39
N GLY A 579 34.30 -1.83 21.86
CA GLY A 579 34.65 -1.69 23.27
C GLY A 579 34.70 -0.21 23.69
N SER A 580 34.54 0.04 24.99
CA SER A 580 34.74 1.35 25.61
C SER A 580 36.19 1.74 25.65
#